data_bc4d0898c940b6e3a446ce0ee5d5c3f9
#
_entry.id   bc4d0898c940b6e3a446ce0ee5d5c3f9
#
_cell.length_a   1.000
_cell.length_b   1.000
_cell.length_c   1.000
_cell.angle_alpha   90.00
_cell.angle_beta   90.00
_cell.angle_gamma   90.00
#
_symmetry.space_group_name_H-M   'P 1'
#
loop_
_entity.id
_entity.type
_entity.pdbx_description
1 polymer ?
#
loop_
_entity_poly.entity_id
_entity_poly.type
_entity_poly.pdbx_seq_one_letter_code
_entity_poly.pdbx_strand_id
1 'polypeptide(L)'
;MYCNPFSKTASPAVRRYTRGVAMTMAGYLLAVFGTTIYVHNHHPAGFMLYCLSALPSLCILCMLLVVVIYLRDESDEYIRMLTVRSLLAGTFVVLALSTFNDFLRSYGHSSGLPPFTEWIVFWFSFAAAQFFQRRSNDRE
;
A
#
# COMPACT_ATOMS: atom_id res chain seq x y z
N MET A 1 -24.78 -8.44 -4.15
CA MET A 1 -25.20 -7.17 -3.50
C MET A 1 -23.99 -6.24 -3.45
N TYR A 2 -23.94 -5.22 -4.30
CA TYR A 2 -22.80 -4.32 -4.40
C TYR A 2 -22.69 -3.47 -3.11
N CYS A 3 -21.79 -3.83 -2.19
CA CYS A 3 -21.40 -2.93 -1.10
C CYS A 3 -20.48 -1.84 -1.67
N ASN A 4 -21.07 -0.75 -2.16
CA ASN A 4 -20.31 0.43 -2.55
C ASN A 4 -19.71 1.04 -1.26
N PRO A 5 -18.37 1.15 -1.12
CA PRO A 5 -17.73 1.68 0.09
C PRO A 5 -18.11 3.13 0.39
N PHE A 6 -18.71 3.84 -0.59
CA PHE A 6 -19.23 5.19 -0.45
C PHE A 6 -20.76 5.23 -0.22
N SER A 7 -21.44 4.08 -0.11
CA SER A 7 -22.87 4.05 0.17
C SER A 7 -23.15 4.37 1.63
N LYS A 8 -24.31 4.98 1.89
CA LYS A 8 -24.82 5.26 3.26
C LYS A 8 -25.04 3.99 4.09
N THR A 9 -25.06 2.82 3.46
CA THR A 9 -25.25 1.49 4.05
C THR A 9 -23.94 0.75 4.39
N ALA A 10 -22.78 1.36 4.14
CA ALA A 10 -21.49 0.76 4.51
C ALA A 10 -21.34 0.68 6.05
N SER A 11 -20.82 -0.43 6.55
CA SER A 11 -20.59 -0.63 7.98
C SER A 11 -19.72 0.49 8.57
N PRO A 12 -19.87 0.85 9.85
CA PRO A 12 -19.03 1.86 10.49
C PRO A 12 -17.52 1.54 10.38
N ALA A 13 -17.16 0.26 10.40
CA ALA A 13 -15.79 -0.22 10.23
C ALA A 13 -15.23 0.14 8.83
N VAL A 14 -15.99 -0.15 7.76
CA VAL A 14 -15.61 0.19 6.38
C VAL A 14 -15.44 1.69 6.19
N ARG A 15 -16.34 2.50 6.75
CA ARG A 15 -16.23 3.97 6.65
C ARG A 15 -15.01 4.52 7.36
N ARG A 16 -14.68 3.97 8.55
CA ARG A 16 -13.48 4.33 9.31
C ARG A 16 -12.22 3.95 8.54
N TYR A 17 -12.18 2.74 7.98
CA TYR A 17 -11.11 2.25 7.13
C TYR A 17 -10.89 3.15 5.90
N THR A 18 -11.94 3.41 5.12
CA THR A 18 -11.83 4.24 3.90
C THR A 18 -11.31 5.64 4.22
N ARG A 19 -11.78 6.25 5.32
CA ARG A 19 -11.28 7.57 5.77
C ARG A 19 -9.82 7.48 6.21
N GLY A 20 -9.45 6.45 6.97
CA GLY A 20 -8.08 6.22 7.43
C GLY A 20 -7.11 6.07 6.25
N VAL A 21 -7.46 5.22 5.28
CA VAL A 21 -6.68 5.02 4.04
C VAL A 21 -6.55 6.33 3.24
N ALA A 22 -7.65 7.07 3.07
CA ALA A 22 -7.60 8.35 2.34
C ALA A 22 -6.69 9.38 3.04
N MET A 23 -6.76 9.48 4.38
CA MET A 23 -5.91 10.39 5.15
C MET A 23 -4.44 9.99 5.08
N THR A 24 -4.12 8.72 5.25
CA THR A 24 -2.73 8.24 5.19
C THR A 24 -2.15 8.34 3.79
N MET A 25 -2.96 8.13 2.75
CA MET A 25 -2.55 8.31 1.35
C MET A 25 -2.27 9.78 1.03
N ALA A 26 -3.14 10.70 1.46
CA ALA A 26 -2.90 12.13 1.32
C ALA A 26 -1.63 12.56 2.07
N GLY A 27 -1.43 12.09 3.30
CA GLY A 27 -0.22 12.32 4.09
C GLY A 27 1.05 11.80 3.41
N TYR A 28 0.97 10.60 2.83
CA TYR A 28 2.07 10.02 2.06
C TYR A 28 2.45 10.88 0.83
N LEU A 29 1.45 11.29 0.05
CA LEU A 29 1.71 12.15 -1.12
C LEU A 29 2.35 13.48 -0.70
N LEU A 30 1.83 14.13 0.34
CA LEU A 30 2.41 15.35 0.87
C LEU A 30 3.84 15.14 1.37
N ALA A 31 4.11 14.03 2.08
CA ALA A 31 5.45 13.70 2.54
C ALA A 31 6.42 13.48 1.36
N VAL A 32 6.03 12.69 0.35
CA VAL A 32 6.88 12.43 -0.82
C VAL A 32 7.17 13.71 -1.60
N PHE A 33 6.14 14.49 -1.95
CA PHE A 33 6.34 15.75 -2.68
C PHE A 33 7.13 16.75 -1.86
N GLY A 34 6.78 16.93 -0.58
CA GLY A 34 7.47 17.87 0.31
C GLY A 34 8.94 17.53 0.51
N THR A 35 9.26 16.26 0.78
CA THR A 35 10.65 15.81 0.96
C THR A 35 11.43 15.91 -0.34
N THR A 36 10.84 15.54 -1.48
CA THR A 36 11.51 15.61 -2.79
C THR A 36 11.86 17.06 -3.15
N ILE A 37 10.91 17.99 -3.01
CA ILE A 37 11.13 19.41 -3.29
C ILE A 37 12.19 19.98 -2.34
N TYR A 38 12.10 19.66 -1.05
CA TYR A 38 13.04 20.15 -0.05
C TYR A 38 14.47 19.65 -0.32
N VAL A 39 14.64 18.34 -0.58
CA VAL A 39 15.94 17.73 -0.88
C VAL A 39 16.54 18.32 -2.16
N HIS A 40 15.70 18.54 -3.20
CA HIS A 40 16.15 19.12 -4.45
C HIS A 40 16.68 20.55 -4.30
N ASN A 41 16.04 21.36 -3.44
CA ASN A 41 16.39 22.77 -3.27
C ASN A 41 17.54 23.01 -2.28
N HIS A 42 17.69 22.18 -1.25
CA HIS A 42 18.59 22.43 -0.12
C HIS A 42 19.75 21.45 -0.02
N HIS A 43 19.74 20.33 -0.78
CA HIS A 43 20.76 19.28 -0.75
C HIS A 43 21.20 18.88 0.69
N PRO A 44 20.25 18.57 1.59
CA PRO A 44 20.58 18.24 2.97
C PRO A 44 21.49 17.01 3.03
N ALA A 45 22.47 17.04 3.95
CA ALA A 45 23.39 15.94 4.16
C ALA A 45 23.32 15.43 5.61
N GLY A 46 23.85 14.23 5.84
CA GLY A 46 23.94 13.66 7.19
C GLY A 46 22.57 13.29 7.79
N PHE A 47 22.42 13.53 9.10
CA PHE A 47 21.26 13.11 9.88
C PHE A 47 19.93 13.65 9.35
N MET A 48 19.92 14.87 8.82
CA MET A 48 18.72 15.49 8.28
C MET A 48 18.16 14.73 7.07
N LEU A 49 19.00 14.18 6.20
CA LEU A 49 18.58 13.35 5.08
C LEU A 49 17.86 12.08 5.56
N TYR A 50 18.39 11.43 6.61
CA TYR A 50 17.74 10.23 7.18
C TYR A 50 16.37 10.55 7.76
N CYS A 51 16.23 11.66 8.49
CA CYS A 51 14.95 12.09 9.05
C CYS A 51 13.91 12.37 7.94
N LEU A 52 14.32 13.07 6.86
CA LEU A 52 13.43 13.33 5.73
C LEU A 52 13.00 12.04 5.02
N SER A 53 13.92 11.11 4.83
CA SER A 53 13.63 9.81 4.19
C SER A 53 12.73 8.92 5.05
N ALA A 54 12.76 9.09 6.38
CA ALA A 54 11.89 8.36 7.28
C ALA A 54 10.42 8.79 7.22
N LEU A 55 10.13 10.04 6.85
CA LEU A 55 8.76 10.58 6.81
C LEU A 55 7.81 9.78 5.90
N PRO A 56 8.12 9.53 4.63
CA PRO A 56 7.27 8.69 3.77
C PRO A 56 7.11 7.27 4.31
N SER A 57 8.18 6.69 4.89
CA SER A 57 8.15 5.34 5.47
C SER A 57 7.20 5.25 6.66
N LEU A 58 7.15 6.27 7.51
CA LEU A 58 6.21 6.36 8.62
C LEU A 58 4.76 6.42 8.13
N CYS A 59 4.48 7.15 7.05
CA CYS A 59 3.14 7.17 6.44
C CYS A 59 2.70 5.79 5.97
N ILE A 60 3.61 4.99 5.37
CA ILE A 60 3.34 3.61 4.98
C ILE A 60 3.03 2.74 6.20
N LEU A 61 3.80 2.87 7.29
CA LEU A 61 3.54 2.14 8.54
C LEU A 61 2.17 2.50 9.11
N CYS A 62 1.80 3.80 9.13
CA CYS A 62 0.47 4.23 9.55
C CYS A 62 -0.63 3.62 8.69
N MET A 63 -0.42 3.52 7.38
CA MET A 63 -1.38 2.89 6.48
C MET A 63 -1.55 1.40 6.78
N LEU A 64 -0.46 0.68 7.03
CA LEU A 64 -0.51 -0.73 7.43
C LEU A 64 -1.23 -0.90 8.78
N LEU A 65 -1.02 0.00 9.74
CA LEU A 65 -1.76 0.00 11.01
C LEU A 65 -3.27 0.18 10.80
N VAL A 66 -3.68 1.07 9.89
CA VAL A 66 -5.10 1.24 9.54
C VAL A 66 -5.69 -0.07 9.01
N VAL A 67 -4.95 -0.80 8.16
CA VAL A 67 -5.38 -2.11 7.65
C VAL A 67 -5.49 -3.14 8.78
N VAL A 68 -4.52 -3.19 9.69
CA VAL A 68 -4.56 -4.11 10.85
C VAL A 68 -5.74 -3.81 11.76
N ILE A 69 -6.01 -2.55 12.07
CA ILE A 69 -7.16 -2.15 12.87
C ILE A 69 -8.47 -2.55 12.18
N TYR A 70 -8.56 -2.33 10.86
CA TYR A 70 -9.71 -2.75 10.08
C TYR A 70 -9.94 -4.26 10.15
N LEU A 71 -8.88 -5.07 9.99
CA LEU A 71 -8.97 -6.53 10.08
C LEU A 71 -9.41 -7.01 11.48
N ARG A 72 -9.10 -6.23 12.52
CA ARG A 72 -9.53 -6.53 13.89
C ARG A 72 -10.98 -6.15 14.14
N ASP A 73 -11.42 -5.02 13.60
CA ASP A 73 -12.77 -4.46 13.84
C ASP A 73 -13.82 -5.06 12.89
N GLU A 74 -13.41 -5.72 11.80
CA GLU A 74 -14.33 -6.34 10.84
C GLU A 74 -14.86 -7.65 11.39
N SER A 75 -16.17 -7.69 11.60
CA SER A 75 -16.90 -8.85 12.12
C SER A 75 -17.23 -9.89 11.06
N ASP A 76 -17.23 -9.50 9.79
CA ASP A 76 -17.50 -10.41 8.67
C ASP A 76 -16.21 -11.20 8.35
N GLU A 77 -16.24 -12.48 8.72
CA GLU A 77 -15.10 -13.39 8.57
C GLU A 77 -14.71 -13.61 7.10
N TYR A 78 -15.69 -13.57 6.21
CA TYR A 78 -15.46 -13.67 4.76
C TYR A 78 -14.69 -12.45 4.24
N ILE A 79 -15.12 -11.24 4.57
CA ILE A 79 -14.46 -10.00 4.14
C ILE A 79 -13.03 -9.93 4.72
N ARG A 80 -12.89 -10.32 5.99
CA ARG A 80 -11.57 -10.38 6.64
C ARG A 80 -10.64 -11.35 5.93
N MET A 81 -11.08 -12.57 5.64
CA MET A 81 -10.29 -13.59 4.94
C MET A 81 -9.94 -13.14 3.52
N LEU A 82 -10.87 -12.52 2.80
CA LEU A 82 -10.66 -11.97 1.47
C LEU A 82 -9.54 -10.91 1.48
N THR A 83 -9.58 -10.01 2.46
CA THR A 83 -8.58 -8.96 2.61
C THR A 83 -7.20 -9.52 2.94
N VAL A 84 -7.10 -10.50 3.85
CA VAL A 84 -5.83 -11.17 4.19
C VAL A 84 -5.25 -11.89 2.98
N ARG A 85 -6.03 -12.66 2.24
CA ARG A 85 -5.58 -13.34 1.02
C ARG A 85 -5.06 -12.37 -0.03
N SER A 86 -5.73 -11.24 -0.20
CA SER A 86 -5.32 -10.20 -1.15
C SER A 86 -4.03 -9.51 -0.71
N LEU A 87 -3.85 -9.26 0.60
CA LEU A 87 -2.59 -8.73 1.14
C LEU A 87 -1.43 -9.69 0.91
N LEU A 88 -1.63 -10.98 1.17
CA LEU A 88 -0.62 -12.00 0.91
C LEU A 88 -0.26 -12.06 -0.57
N ALA A 89 -1.24 -12.07 -1.47
CA ALA A 89 -0.99 -12.06 -2.91
C ALA A 89 -0.17 -10.84 -3.34
N GLY A 90 -0.52 -9.64 -2.87
CA GLY A 90 0.25 -8.42 -3.13
C GLY A 90 1.70 -8.52 -2.62
N THR A 91 1.87 -9.04 -1.40
CA THR A 91 3.20 -9.23 -0.80
C THR A 91 4.05 -10.22 -1.59
N PHE A 92 3.49 -11.36 -2.02
CA PHE A 92 4.21 -12.33 -2.85
C PHE A 92 4.70 -11.73 -4.16
N VAL A 93 3.84 -10.98 -4.86
CA VAL A 93 4.20 -10.35 -6.14
C VAL A 93 5.33 -9.33 -5.93
N VAL A 94 5.25 -8.50 -4.89
CA VAL A 94 6.28 -7.49 -4.62
C VAL A 94 7.59 -8.15 -4.23
N LEU A 95 7.59 -9.14 -3.35
CA LEU A 95 8.82 -9.83 -2.95
C LEU A 95 9.51 -10.51 -4.14
N ALA A 96 8.73 -11.17 -5.00
CA ALA A 96 9.27 -11.78 -6.21
C ALA A 96 9.89 -10.75 -7.15
N LEU A 97 9.20 -9.62 -7.36
CA LEU A 97 9.67 -8.53 -8.22
C LEU A 97 10.93 -7.84 -7.65
N SER A 98 10.92 -7.56 -6.35
CA SER A 98 12.06 -6.94 -5.64
C SER A 98 13.28 -7.84 -5.71
N THR A 99 13.12 -9.13 -5.38
CA THR A 99 14.21 -10.10 -5.48
C THR A 99 14.77 -10.20 -6.90
N PHE A 100 13.91 -10.27 -7.90
CA PHE A 100 14.32 -10.29 -9.30
C PHE A 100 15.10 -9.03 -9.69
N ASN A 101 14.62 -7.87 -9.29
CA ASN A 101 15.29 -6.58 -9.53
C ASN A 101 16.66 -6.49 -8.85
N ASP A 102 16.78 -6.99 -7.62
CA ASP A 102 18.03 -7.00 -6.88
C ASP A 102 19.09 -7.92 -7.53
N PHE A 103 18.66 -9.09 -8.04
CA PHE A 103 19.56 -9.95 -8.81
C PHE A 103 20.02 -9.31 -10.12
N LEU A 104 19.11 -8.64 -10.85
CA LEU A 104 19.50 -7.91 -12.08
C LEU A 104 20.56 -6.84 -11.78
N ARG A 105 20.39 -6.09 -10.69
CA ARG A 105 21.38 -5.10 -10.26
C ARG A 105 22.71 -5.75 -9.88
N SER A 106 22.68 -6.88 -9.17
CA SER A 106 23.88 -7.62 -8.77
C SER A 106 24.69 -8.15 -9.96
N TYR A 107 24.01 -8.47 -11.05
CA TYR A 107 24.65 -8.91 -12.30
C TYR A 107 25.10 -7.73 -13.22
N GLY A 108 25.10 -6.50 -12.70
CA GLY A 108 25.61 -5.33 -13.42
C GLY A 108 24.62 -4.69 -14.39
N HIS A 109 23.34 -5.07 -14.36
CA HIS A 109 22.31 -4.42 -15.14
C HIS A 109 21.88 -3.11 -14.47
N SER A 110 22.30 -1.98 -15.05
CA SER A 110 22.12 -0.64 -14.45
C SER A 110 20.66 -0.12 -14.49
N SER A 111 19.81 -0.73 -15.30
CA SER A 111 18.39 -0.35 -15.43
C SER A 111 17.51 -1.09 -14.42
N GLY A 112 17.69 -0.77 -13.15
CA GLY A 112 16.74 -1.23 -12.14
C GLY A 112 15.38 -0.52 -12.25
N LEU A 113 14.34 -1.11 -11.65
CA LEU A 113 13.04 -0.48 -11.57
C LEU A 113 13.13 0.91 -10.93
N PRO A 114 12.33 1.88 -11.39
CA PRO A 114 12.27 3.19 -10.77
C PRO A 114 11.92 3.09 -9.27
N PRO A 115 12.40 4.05 -8.46
CA PRO A 115 11.97 4.14 -7.06
C PRO A 115 10.44 4.13 -6.95
N PHE A 116 9.91 3.54 -5.89
CA PHE A 116 8.46 3.44 -5.61
C PHE A 116 7.64 2.51 -6.52
N THR A 117 8.23 1.87 -7.55
CA THR A 117 7.52 0.92 -8.41
C THR A 117 6.93 -0.24 -7.59
N GLU A 118 7.67 -0.75 -6.62
CA GLU A 118 7.23 -1.85 -5.75
C GLU A 118 5.94 -1.51 -4.99
N TRP A 119 5.81 -0.27 -4.52
CA TRP A 119 4.63 0.23 -3.84
C TRP A 119 3.40 0.28 -4.76
N ILE A 120 3.58 0.75 -5.98
CA ILE A 120 2.52 0.78 -7.00
C ILE A 120 2.09 -0.65 -7.34
N VAL A 121 3.05 -1.55 -7.59
CA VAL A 121 2.79 -2.96 -7.90
C VAL A 121 2.06 -3.66 -6.77
N PHE A 122 2.40 -3.38 -5.51
CA PHE A 122 1.69 -3.92 -4.36
C PHE A 122 0.19 -3.60 -4.40
N TRP A 123 -0.16 -2.33 -4.57
CA TRP A 123 -1.56 -1.91 -4.58
C TRP A 123 -2.34 -2.43 -5.79
N PHE A 124 -1.71 -2.48 -6.95
CA PHE A 124 -2.33 -3.10 -8.13
C PHE A 124 -2.58 -4.60 -7.94
N SER A 125 -1.60 -5.32 -7.42
CA SER A 125 -1.71 -6.76 -7.15
C SER A 125 -2.77 -7.05 -6.08
N PHE A 126 -2.82 -6.24 -5.02
CA PHE A 126 -3.83 -6.31 -3.98
C PHE A 126 -5.24 -6.07 -4.55
N ALA A 127 -5.43 -5.01 -5.34
CA ALA A 127 -6.72 -4.69 -5.96
C ALA A 127 -7.16 -5.78 -6.95
N ALA A 128 -6.23 -6.28 -7.77
CA ALA A 128 -6.49 -7.36 -8.72
C ALA A 128 -6.90 -8.64 -7.98
N ALA A 129 -6.18 -9.03 -6.92
CA ALA A 129 -6.50 -10.20 -6.12
C ALA A 129 -7.90 -10.10 -5.51
N GLN A 130 -8.29 -8.94 -4.97
CA GLN A 130 -9.64 -8.72 -4.46
C GLN A 130 -10.70 -8.86 -5.56
N PHE A 131 -10.44 -8.28 -6.72
CA PHE A 131 -11.37 -8.32 -7.84
C PHE A 131 -11.61 -9.76 -8.33
N PHE A 132 -10.53 -10.54 -8.53
CA PHE A 132 -10.63 -11.93 -8.99
C PHE A 132 -11.32 -12.83 -7.97
N GLN A 133 -11.00 -12.70 -6.69
CA GLN A 133 -11.62 -13.50 -5.63
C GLN A 133 -13.13 -13.22 -5.50
N ARG A 134 -13.54 -11.96 -5.59
CA ARG A 134 -14.98 -11.60 -5.60
C ARG A 134 -15.70 -12.21 -6.80
N ARG A 135 -15.10 -12.11 -8.00
CA ARG A 135 -15.71 -12.65 -9.22
C ARG A 135 -15.79 -14.18 -9.24
N SER A 136 -14.85 -14.86 -8.61
CA SER A 136 -14.88 -16.33 -8.48
C SER A 136 -16.04 -16.79 -7.63
N ASN A 137 -16.31 -16.08 -6.55
CA ASN A 137 -17.38 -16.44 -5.60
C ASN A 137 -18.79 -16.09 -6.11
N ASP A 138 -18.92 -15.13 -7.04
CA ASP A 138 -20.19 -14.81 -7.69
C ASP A 138 -20.61 -15.85 -8.74
N ARG A 139 -19.76 -16.86 -9.01
CA ARG A 139 -20.00 -17.92 -9.99
C ARG A 139 -20.38 -19.29 -9.38
N GLU A 140 -20.20 -19.42 -8.06
CA GLU A 140 -20.67 -20.58 -7.28
C GLU A 140 -22.04 -20.30 -6.64
#